data_20dec5b8a0d70896c3ac6609643ced50
#
_entry.id   20dec5b8a0d70896c3ac6609643ced50
#
_cell.length_a   1.000
_cell.length_b   1.000
_cell.length_c   1.000
_cell.angle_alpha   90.00
_cell.angle_beta   90.00
_cell.angle_gamma   90.00
#
_symmetry.space_group_name_H-M   'P 1'
#
loop_
_entity.id
_entity.type
_entity.pdbx_description
1 polymer ?
#
loop_
_entity_poly.entity_id
_entity_poly.type
_entity_poly.pdbx_seq_one_letter_code
_entity_poly.pdbx_strand_id
1 'polypeptide(L)'
;MKQHPAPPYRAGQVLGLVALIAFAGPALANKALAEKQGCLACHAAATKLVGPAYRDVAAKYTGDANASAILVQSIRNGGAGKWGEMAMPPQKQVSEADAKKIARWILDGAK
;
A
#
# COMPACT_ATOMS: atom_id res chain seq x y z
N MET A 1 14.72 -74.86 0.56
CA MET A 1 14.21 -73.52 0.92
C MET A 1 14.04 -72.74 -0.36
N LYS A 2 12.79 -72.46 -0.75
CA LYS A 2 12.51 -71.62 -1.93
C LYS A 2 12.46 -70.16 -1.42
N GLN A 3 13.42 -69.35 -1.91
CA GLN A 3 13.41 -67.91 -1.67
C GLN A 3 12.44 -67.29 -2.66
N HIS A 4 11.40 -66.60 -2.12
CA HIS A 4 10.54 -65.78 -2.95
C HIS A 4 11.21 -64.42 -3.15
N PRO A 5 11.36 -63.94 -4.41
CA PRO A 5 11.85 -62.60 -4.63
C PRO A 5 10.79 -61.59 -4.20
N ALA A 6 11.22 -60.60 -3.42
CA ALA A 6 10.38 -59.48 -3.02
C ALA A 6 9.94 -58.67 -4.26
N PRO A 7 8.72 -58.15 -4.31
CA PRO A 7 8.27 -57.34 -5.43
C PRO A 7 9.02 -55.99 -5.45
N PRO A 8 9.31 -55.43 -6.63
CA PRO A 8 9.96 -54.16 -6.75
C PRO A 8 9.06 -53.04 -6.21
N TYR A 9 9.56 -52.34 -5.21
CA TYR A 9 8.92 -51.15 -4.65
C TYR A 9 8.89 -50.07 -5.75
N ARG A 10 7.75 -49.82 -6.34
CA ARG A 10 7.56 -48.66 -7.22
C ARG A 10 7.43 -47.44 -6.31
N ALA A 11 8.52 -46.65 -6.19
CA ALA A 11 8.47 -45.34 -5.63
C ALA A 11 7.54 -44.47 -6.47
N GLY A 12 6.30 -44.31 -6.02
CA GLY A 12 5.38 -43.34 -6.60
C GLY A 12 5.94 -41.93 -6.34
N GLN A 13 6.36 -41.29 -7.43
CA GLN A 13 6.68 -39.87 -7.37
C GLN A 13 5.38 -39.10 -7.12
N VAL A 14 5.16 -38.71 -5.88
CA VAL A 14 4.14 -37.72 -5.55
C VAL A 14 4.68 -36.39 -6.04
N LEU A 15 4.28 -35.95 -7.22
CA LEU A 15 4.46 -34.55 -7.65
C LEU A 15 3.55 -33.73 -6.74
N GLY A 16 4.15 -33.16 -5.68
CA GLY A 16 3.51 -32.16 -4.87
C GLY A 16 3.30 -30.89 -5.71
N LEU A 17 2.05 -30.61 -6.04
CA LEU A 17 1.68 -29.33 -6.64
C LEU A 17 1.87 -28.26 -5.58
N VAL A 18 3.00 -27.57 -5.59
CA VAL A 18 3.22 -26.38 -4.75
C VAL A 18 2.41 -25.25 -5.37
N ALA A 19 1.23 -25.00 -4.82
CA ALA A 19 0.46 -23.82 -5.18
C ALA A 19 1.22 -22.60 -4.71
N LEU A 20 1.81 -21.83 -5.62
CA LEU A 20 2.39 -20.52 -5.37
C LEU A 20 1.23 -19.56 -5.10
N ILE A 21 0.96 -19.31 -3.83
CA ILE A 21 0.02 -18.25 -3.41
C ILE A 21 0.77 -16.94 -3.55
N ALA A 22 0.48 -16.19 -4.61
CA ALA A 22 0.98 -14.83 -4.78
C ALA A 22 0.21 -13.90 -3.83
N PHE A 23 0.86 -13.43 -2.77
CA PHE A 23 0.31 -12.37 -1.93
C PHE A 23 0.57 -11.02 -2.58
N ALA A 24 -0.49 -10.19 -2.73
CA ALA A 24 -0.32 -8.80 -3.10
C ALA A 24 0.50 -8.09 -2.01
N GLY A 25 1.57 -7.37 -2.41
CA GLY A 25 2.43 -6.66 -1.48
C GLY A 25 1.69 -5.53 -0.74
N PRO A 26 2.24 -5.02 0.38
CA PRO A 26 1.66 -3.91 1.16
C PRO A 26 1.35 -2.66 0.33
N ALA A 27 2.15 -2.36 -0.70
CA ALA A 27 1.95 -1.21 -1.60
C ALA A 27 0.62 -1.28 -2.36
N LEU A 28 0.25 -2.45 -2.91
CA LEU A 28 -1.04 -2.63 -3.60
C LEU A 28 -2.22 -2.53 -2.64
N ALA A 29 -2.09 -3.08 -1.43
CA ALA A 29 -3.12 -2.99 -0.41
C ALA A 29 -3.34 -1.55 0.04
N ASN A 30 -2.28 -0.74 0.17
CA ASN A 30 -2.35 0.65 0.58
C ASN A 30 -2.89 1.56 -0.54
N LYS A 31 -2.58 1.27 -1.80
CA LYS A 31 -3.21 1.92 -2.94
C LYS A 31 -4.72 1.67 -2.96
N ALA A 32 -5.13 0.41 -2.84
CA ALA A 32 -6.55 0.05 -2.80
C ALA A 32 -7.28 0.71 -1.62
N LEU A 33 -6.62 0.88 -0.48
CA LEU A 33 -7.16 1.60 0.66
C LEU A 33 -7.37 3.07 0.33
N ALA A 34 -6.40 3.73 -0.30
CA ALA A 34 -6.52 5.12 -0.73
C ALA A 34 -7.67 5.30 -1.75
N GLU A 35 -7.80 4.38 -2.70
CA GLU A 35 -8.91 4.36 -3.67
C GLU A 35 -10.26 4.23 -2.95
N LYS A 36 -10.38 3.28 -2.05
CA LYS A 36 -11.60 3.05 -1.26
C LYS A 36 -12.00 4.27 -0.44
N GLN A 37 -11.04 5.01 0.09
CA GLN A 37 -11.27 6.21 0.88
C GLN A 37 -11.52 7.47 0.03
N GLY A 38 -11.51 7.35 -1.29
CA GLY A 38 -11.81 8.45 -2.21
C GLY A 38 -10.65 9.42 -2.46
N CYS A 39 -9.44 9.10 -2.02
CA CYS A 39 -8.27 9.98 -2.16
C CYS A 39 -7.95 10.30 -3.62
N LEU A 40 -8.14 9.33 -4.51
CA LEU A 40 -7.77 9.47 -5.93
C LEU A 40 -8.79 10.30 -6.74
N ALA A 41 -9.87 10.78 -6.13
CA ALA A 41 -10.73 11.79 -6.74
C ALA A 41 -10.02 13.14 -6.87
N CYS A 42 -9.10 13.45 -5.95
CA CYS A 42 -8.36 14.73 -5.90
C CYS A 42 -6.86 14.58 -6.05
N HIS A 43 -6.31 13.39 -5.87
CA HIS A 43 -4.88 13.11 -5.95
C HIS A 43 -4.56 12.04 -6.99
N ALA A 44 -3.37 12.14 -7.57
CA ALA A 44 -2.77 11.08 -8.36
C ALA A 44 -1.33 10.83 -7.91
N ALA A 45 -0.76 9.70 -8.30
CA ALA A 45 0.61 9.36 -7.89
C ALA A 45 1.65 10.34 -8.46
N ALA A 46 1.52 10.68 -9.75
CA ALA A 46 2.54 11.43 -10.48
C ALA A 46 2.07 12.76 -11.08
N THR A 47 0.79 13.07 -11.02
CA THR A 47 0.21 14.25 -11.66
C THR A 47 -0.59 15.06 -10.66
N LYS A 48 -0.39 16.38 -10.68
CA LYS A 48 -1.24 17.28 -9.90
C LYS A 48 -2.66 17.28 -10.48
N LEU A 49 -3.63 17.08 -9.62
CA LEU A 49 -5.06 17.25 -9.92
C LEU A 49 -5.60 18.42 -9.08
N VAL A 50 -6.68 18.22 -8.33
CA VAL A 50 -7.16 19.17 -7.34
C VAL A 50 -6.12 19.33 -6.22
N GLY A 51 -5.61 18.20 -5.71
CA GLY A 51 -4.51 18.15 -4.77
C GLY A 51 -3.16 17.86 -5.42
N PRO A 52 -2.06 17.97 -4.66
CA PRO A 52 -0.73 17.69 -5.15
C PRO A 52 -0.56 16.23 -5.55
N ALA A 53 0.35 15.98 -6.50
CA ALA A 53 0.78 14.62 -6.79
C ALA A 53 1.45 13.99 -5.56
N TYR A 54 1.23 12.73 -5.31
CA TYR A 54 1.81 12.05 -4.14
C TYR A 54 3.34 12.01 -4.18
N ARG A 55 3.94 11.89 -5.36
CA ARG A 55 5.41 11.98 -5.49
C ARG A 55 5.96 13.34 -5.04
N ASP A 56 5.21 14.43 -5.27
CA ASP A 56 5.63 15.77 -4.86
C ASP A 56 5.48 15.92 -3.33
N VAL A 57 4.46 15.31 -2.75
CA VAL A 57 4.31 15.22 -1.30
C VAL A 57 5.48 14.46 -0.68
N ALA A 58 5.83 13.29 -1.23
CA ALA A 58 6.98 12.52 -0.77
C ALA A 58 8.28 13.32 -0.85
N ALA A 59 8.50 14.02 -1.96
CA ALA A 59 9.69 14.84 -2.16
C ALA A 59 9.77 16.00 -1.14
N LYS A 60 8.64 16.66 -0.85
CA LYS A 60 8.59 17.77 0.13
C LYS A 60 9.01 17.30 1.51
N TYR A 61 8.68 16.11 1.91
CA TYR A 61 8.92 15.59 3.26
C TYR A 61 10.11 14.64 3.35
N THR A 62 10.93 14.54 2.30
CA THR A 62 12.15 13.71 2.32
C THR A 62 13.04 14.11 3.50
N GLY A 63 13.40 13.11 4.33
CA GLY A 63 14.26 13.33 5.50
C GLY A 63 13.58 13.96 6.71
N ASP A 64 12.31 14.29 6.64
CA ASP A 64 11.55 14.79 7.79
C ASP A 64 11.07 13.65 8.67
N ALA A 65 11.59 13.57 9.90
CA ALA A 65 11.21 12.53 10.87
C ALA A 65 9.73 12.61 11.28
N ASN A 66 9.08 13.76 11.11
CA ASN A 66 7.67 13.99 11.45
C ASN A 66 6.73 13.82 10.25
N ALA A 67 7.24 13.48 9.07
CA ALA A 67 6.47 13.43 7.84
C ALA A 67 5.20 12.59 7.96
N SER A 68 5.28 11.39 8.51
CA SER A 68 4.11 10.51 8.68
C SER A 68 3.03 11.15 9.56
N ALA A 69 3.42 11.74 10.69
CA ALA A 69 2.49 12.42 11.59
C ALA A 69 1.82 13.63 10.92
N ILE A 70 2.59 14.41 10.16
CA ILE A 70 2.09 15.55 9.40
C ILE A 70 1.04 15.10 8.38
N LEU A 71 1.32 14.04 7.62
CA LEU A 71 0.38 13.53 6.62
C LEU A 71 -0.88 12.95 7.26
N VAL A 72 -0.77 12.26 8.39
CA VAL A 72 -1.93 11.76 9.14
C VAL A 72 -2.83 12.92 9.57
N GLN A 73 -2.26 13.99 10.10
CA GLN A 73 -3.01 15.20 10.46
C GLN A 73 -3.67 15.85 9.25
N SER A 74 -2.96 15.97 8.14
CA SER A 74 -3.52 16.53 6.90
C SER A 74 -4.67 15.70 6.35
N ILE A 75 -4.57 14.39 6.39
CA ILE A 75 -5.65 13.49 5.96
C ILE A 75 -6.87 13.66 6.85
N ARG A 76 -6.72 13.57 8.15
CA ARG A 76 -7.85 13.52 9.07
C ARG A 76 -8.47 14.89 9.38
N ASN A 77 -7.66 15.93 9.39
CA ASN A 77 -8.08 17.29 9.76
C ASN A 77 -8.14 18.25 8.58
N GLY A 78 -7.66 17.83 7.40
CA GLY A 78 -7.54 18.70 6.25
C GLY A 78 -6.47 19.77 6.43
N GLY A 79 -6.46 20.74 5.56
CA GLY A 79 -5.53 21.86 5.60
C GLY A 79 -5.63 22.73 4.38
N ALA A 80 -5.00 23.92 4.46
CA ALA A 80 -4.91 24.88 3.38
C ALA A 80 -3.54 25.58 3.40
N GLY A 81 -3.16 26.11 2.24
CA GLY A 81 -1.98 26.98 2.11
C GLY A 81 -0.65 26.27 1.90
N LYS A 82 -0.52 24.98 2.21
CA LYS A 82 0.75 24.25 2.02
C LYS A 82 1.04 23.96 0.54
N TRP A 83 0.01 23.80 -0.26
CA TRP A 83 0.07 23.37 -1.66
C TRP A 83 -0.67 24.32 -2.61
N GLY A 84 -0.88 25.56 -2.18
CA GLY A 84 -1.63 26.59 -2.92
C GLY A 84 -2.94 26.95 -2.23
N GLU A 85 -3.85 27.56 -2.98
CA GLU A 85 -5.10 28.10 -2.43
C GLU A 85 -6.16 27.05 -2.14
N MET A 86 -6.11 25.93 -2.85
CA MET A 86 -7.11 24.87 -2.70
C MET A 86 -6.94 24.14 -1.38
N ALA A 87 -7.96 24.20 -0.55
CA ALA A 87 -7.98 23.48 0.71
C ALA A 87 -8.27 21.99 0.51
N MET A 88 -7.61 21.15 1.28
CA MET A 88 -7.96 19.74 1.44
C MET A 88 -9.02 19.61 2.54
N PRO A 89 -10.21 19.10 2.25
CA PRO A 89 -11.21 18.88 3.29
C PRO A 89 -10.78 17.76 4.26
N PRO A 90 -11.22 17.81 5.52
CA PRO A 90 -10.98 16.75 6.49
C PRO A 90 -11.58 15.42 6.02
N GLN A 91 -10.81 14.34 6.08
CA GLN A 91 -11.27 12.99 5.73
C GLN A 91 -11.63 12.22 7.01
N LYS A 92 -12.74 12.59 7.65
CA LYS A 92 -13.15 12.05 8.95
C LYS A 92 -13.50 10.57 8.93
N GLN A 93 -13.84 10.02 7.76
CA GLN A 93 -14.13 8.59 7.59
C GLN A 93 -12.86 7.72 7.67
N VAL A 94 -11.67 8.30 7.49
CA VAL A 94 -10.39 7.58 7.56
C VAL A 94 -9.96 7.43 9.01
N SER A 95 -9.82 6.20 9.49
CA SER A 95 -9.29 5.93 10.82
C SER A 95 -7.83 6.38 10.94
N GLU A 96 -7.35 6.60 12.15
CA GLU A 96 -5.94 6.93 12.36
C GLU A 96 -5.01 5.83 11.86
N ALA A 97 -5.37 4.55 12.08
CA ALA A 97 -4.60 3.41 11.59
C ALA A 97 -4.51 3.39 10.06
N ASP A 98 -5.62 3.64 9.38
CA ASP A 98 -5.65 3.69 7.91
C ASP A 98 -4.94 4.93 7.37
N ALA A 99 -5.08 6.07 8.04
CA ALA A 99 -4.32 7.27 7.69
C ALA A 99 -2.80 7.05 7.77
N LYS A 100 -2.32 6.33 8.78
CA LYS A 100 -0.90 5.95 8.88
C LYS A 100 -0.44 5.04 7.73
N LYS A 101 -1.25 4.09 7.32
CA LYS A 101 -0.95 3.22 6.16
C LYS A 101 -0.88 4.02 4.86
N ILE A 102 -1.84 4.89 4.64
CA ILE A 102 -1.89 5.77 3.45
C ILE A 102 -0.70 6.73 3.47
N ALA A 103 -0.41 7.38 4.59
CA ALA A 103 0.72 8.28 4.74
C ALA A 103 2.06 7.59 4.40
N ARG A 104 2.28 6.39 4.91
CA ARG A 104 3.48 5.61 4.60
C ARG A 104 3.58 5.28 3.12
N TRP A 105 2.50 4.82 2.52
CA TRP A 105 2.46 4.54 1.09
C TRP A 105 2.79 5.77 0.24
N ILE A 106 2.25 6.94 0.59
CA ILE A 106 2.56 8.22 -0.08
C ILE A 106 4.05 8.53 0.05
N LEU A 107 4.61 8.46 1.27
CA LEU A 107 6.02 8.77 1.54
C LEU A 107 6.98 7.79 0.86
N ASP A 108 6.56 6.56 0.60
CA ASP A 108 7.30 5.55 -0.16
C ASP A 108 7.21 5.77 -1.69
N GLY A 109 6.54 6.82 -2.14
CA GLY A 109 6.42 7.22 -3.54
C GLY A 109 5.13 6.81 -4.22
N ALA A 110 4.15 6.32 -3.49
CA ALA A 110 2.82 5.92 -3.99
C ALA A 110 2.86 4.90 -5.14
N LYS A 111 3.74 3.93 -5.01
CA LYS A 111 3.97 2.87 -6.01
C LYS A 111 3.06 1.67 -5.81
#